data_c780514f1847180ec0b4aa22070f1194
#
_entry.id   c780514f1847180ec0b4aa22070f1194
#
_cell.length_a   1.000
_cell.length_b   1.000
_cell.length_c   1.000
_cell.angle_alpha   90.00
_cell.angle_beta   90.00
_cell.angle_gamma   90.00
#
_symmetry.space_group_name_H-M   'P 1'
#
loop_
_entity.id
_entity.type
_entity.pdbx_description
1 polymer ?
#
loop_
_entity_poly.entity_id
_entity_poly.type
_entity_poly.pdbx_seq_one_letter_code
_entity_poly.pdbx_strand_id
1 'polypeptide(L)'
;MKKQADSVRRANKTNSPQLQLITPFLWFDKEAEEAAKFYCSIFPKSKITQITRYGEAGPGPLGSVMTVEFVLNGLQFVALNAGPTYKFTEAISFVVNVRTQKELDYYWSKLSARGEKVACGWLKDKYGLSWQITPIVLMEMLAGRDANKTNRAMKAMMEMVKLDIKKLQAAYNGRS
;
A
#
# COMPACT_ATOMS: atom_id res chain seq x y z
N MET A 1 40.87 7.27 40.57
CA MET A 1 40.92 6.60 39.25
C MET A 1 39.59 5.91 38.93
N LYS A 2 38.49 6.64 38.78
CA LYS A 2 37.13 6.10 38.46
C LYS A 2 36.31 6.98 37.49
N LYS A 3 36.94 7.81 36.64
CA LYS A 3 36.25 8.74 35.72
C LYS A 3 36.56 8.52 34.22
N GLN A 4 37.19 7.40 33.86
CA GLN A 4 37.59 7.17 32.44
C GLN A 4 36.89 5.96 31.79
N ALA A 5 35.98 5.26 32.49
CA ALA A 5 35.26 4.10 31.92
C ALA A 5 33.90 4.40 31.33
N ASP A 6 33.34 5.60 31.51
CA ASP A 6 31.97 5.94 31.04
C ASP A 6 31.87 6.66 29.68
N SER A 7 33.01 7.01 29.08
CA SER A 7 33.00 7.73 27.81
C SER A 7 33.00 6.85 26.53
N VAL A 8 33.21 5.53 26.66
CA VAL A 8 33.34 4.61 25.53
C VAL A 8 32.02 3.89 25.18
N ARG A 9 30.98 4.03 26.01
CA ARG A 9 29.68 3.36 25.77
C ARG A 9 28.64 4.19 24.97
N ARG A 10 28.97 5.37 24.46
CA ARG A 10 28.04 6.24 23.71
C ARG A 10 28.28 6.33 22.20
N ALA A 11 29.11 5.51 21.63
CA ALA A 11 29.36 5.52 20.17
C ALA A 11 29.14 4.10 19.62
N ASN A 12 27.91 3.75 19.29
CA ASN A 12 27.48 2.93 18.14
C ASN A 12 25.99 2.60 18.28
N LYS A 13 25.12 3.61 18.17
CA LYS A 13 23.82 3.33 17.55
C LYS A 13 24.11 3.19 16.06
N THR A 14 24.51 2.01 15.63
CA THR A 14 24.40 1.61 14.25
C THR A 14 22.94 1.80 13.88
N ASN A 15 22.67 2.74 12.99
CA ASN A 15 21.39 2.96 12.33
C ASN A 15 21.17 1.77 11.37
N SER A 16 21.21 0.55 11.87
CA SER A 16 20.72 -0.61 11.14
C SER A 16 19.24 -0.35 10.91
N PRO A 17 18.76 -0.34 9.67
CA PRO A 17 17.34 -0.21 9.42
C PRO A 17 16.63 -1.28 10.25
N GLN A 18 15.66 -0.87 11.08
CA GLN A 18 14.89 -1.81 11.87
C GLN A 18 14.15 -2.71 10.89
N LEU A 19 14.65 -3.92 10.68
CA LEU A 19 14.08 -4.88 9.77
C LEU A 19 12.65 -5.19 10.22
N GLN A 20 11.70 -4.95 9.34
CA GLN A 20 10.31 -5.35 9.51
C GLN A 20 10.24 -6.88 9.50
N LEU A 21 9.62 -7.50 10.53
CA LEU A 21 9.57 -8.95 10.64
C LEU A 21 8.84 -9.62 9.46
N ILE A 22 7.79 -8.98 8.96
CA ILE A 22 7.02 -9.44 7.80
C ILE A 22 7.03 -8.33 6.77
N THR A 23 7.59 -8.59 5.60
CA THR A 23 7.70 -7.61 4.51
C THR A 23 6.94 -8.11 3.29
N PRO A 24 5.96 -7.33 2.77
CA PRO A 24 5.32 -7.65 1.50
C PRO A 24 6.35 -7.72 0.37
N PHE A 25 6.32 -8.83 -0.37
CA PHE A 25 7.23 -9.10 -1.47
C PHE A 25 6.43 -9.20 -2.78
N LEU A 26 6.64 -8.25 -3.70
CA LEU A 26 5.82 -8.06 -4.90
C LEU A 26 6.59 -8.58 -6.11
N TRP A 27 5.97 -9.50 -6.86
CA TRP A 27 6.55 -10.09 -8.06
C TRP A 27 6.17 -9.29 -9.32
N PHE A 28 7.15 -8.89 -10.11
CA PHE A 28 6.98 -8.20 -11.40
C PHE A 28 7.71 -8.96 -12.51
N ASP A 29 7.25 -8.79 -13.73
CA ASP A 29 8.02 -9.26 -14.89
C ASP A 29 9.36 -8.51 -14.98
N LYS A 30 9.31 -7.20 -15.16
CA LYS A 30 10.50 -6.33 -15.31
C LYS A 30 10.28 -4.89 -14.78
N GLU A 31 9.12 -4.60 -14.21
CA GLU A 31 8.68 -3.23 -13.88
C GLU A 31 8.93 -2.84 -12.41
N ALA A 32 9.68 -3.63 -11.62
CA ALA A 32 9.84 -3.42 -10.18
C ALA A 32 10.31 -2.00 -9.82
N GLU A 33 11.29 -1.45 -10.55
CA GLU A 33 11.80 -0.10 -10.29
C GLU A 33 10.80 0.98 -10.68
N GLU A 34 10.12 0.84 -11.81
CA GLU A 34 9.07 1.76 -12.25
C GLU A 34 7.90 1.75 -11.26
N ALA A 35 7.48 0.56 -10.81
CA ALA A 35 6.40 0.41 -9.84
C ALA A 35 6.75 1.03 -8.49
N ALA A 36 7.95 0.80 -7.97
CA ALA A 36 8.41 1.42 -6.72
C ALA A 36 8.45 2.95 -6.82
N LYS A 37 8.96 3.51 -7.94
CA LYS A 37 8.94 4.96 -8.19
C LYS A 37 7.51 5.51 -8.25
N PHE A 38 6.62 4.79 -8.94
CA PHE A 38 5.20 5.16 -9.04
C PHE A 38 4.55 5.21 -7.66
N TYR A 39 4.68 4.17 -6.84
CA TYR A 39 4.10 4.15 -5.50
C TYR A 39 4.71 5.23 -4.59
N CYS A 40 6.03 5.40 -4.62
CA CYS A 40 6.70 6.45 -3.85
C CYS A 40 6.25 7.86 -4.25
N SER A 41 5.82 8.10 -5.48
CA SER A 41 5.29 9.38 -5.93
C SER A 41 3.87 9.69 -5.43
N ILE A 42 3.13 8.66 -5.00
CA ILE A 42 1.73 8.78 -4.56
C ILE A 42 1.63 8.90 -3.03
N PHE A 43 2.38 8.08 -2.30
CA PHE A 43 2.29 8.03 -0.85
C PHE A 43 3.28 8.96 -0.17
N PRO A 44 2.85 9.71 0.87
CA PRO A 44 3.76 10.58 1.63
C PRO A 44 4.77 9.73 2.42
N LYS A 45 5.91 10.34 2.79
CA LYS A 45 6.97 9.69 3.58
C LYS A 45 7.43 8.37 2.96
N SER A 46 7.55 8.34 1.64
CA SER A 46 7.89 7.16 0.84
C SER A 46 9.19 7.39 0.09
N LYS A 47 9.99 6.36 -0.04
CA LYS A 47 11.27 6.40 -0.75
C LYS A 47 11.75 5.00 -1.13
N ILE A 48 12.52 4.90 -2.19
CA ILE A 48 13.34 3.72 -2.49
C ILE A 48 14.54 3.74 -1.54
N THR A 49 14.81 2.60 -0.91
CA THR A 49 15.91 2.45 0.07
C THR A 49 17.09 1.69 -0.49
N GLN A 50 16.84 0.70 -1.37
CA GLN A 50 17.90 -0.11 -1.96
C GLN A 50 17.47 -0.64 -3.33
N ILE A 51 18.43 -0.79 -4.24
CA ILE A 51 18.26 -1.50 -5.51
C ILE A 51 19.39 -2.52 -5.63
N THR A 52 19.05 -3.78 -5.86
CA THR A 52 20.01 -4.84 -6.18
C THR A 52 19.89 -5.22 -7.65
N ARG A 53 20.96 -5.81 -8.19
CA ARG A 53 21.02 -6.19 -9.61
C ARG A 53 21.45 -7.63 -9.75
N TYR A 54 21.04 -8.25 -10.84
CA TYR A 54 21.48 -9.61 -11.18
C TYR A 54 22.99 -9.64 -11.44
N GLY A 55 23.64 -10.57 -10.76
CA GLY A 55 25.02 -10.98 -11.04
C GLY A 55 25.08 -12.15 -12.04
N GLU A 56 26.28 -12.64 -12.31
CA GLU A 56 26.53 -13.76 -13.26
C GLU A 56 25.78 -15.05 -12.89
N ALA A 57 25.59 -15.32 -11.60
CA ALA A 57 24.91 -16.52 -11.12
C ALA A 57 23.37 -16.40 -11.07
N GLY A 58 22.81 -15.22 -11.36
CA GLY A 58 21.37 -14.97 -11.29
C GLY A 58 20.63 -15.39 -12.58
N PRO A 59 19.31 -15.67 -12.49
CA PRO A 59 18.53 -16.08 -13.66
C PRO A 59 18.18 -14.92 -14.62
N GLY A 60 18.36 -13.67 -14.20
CA GLY A 60 18.08 -12.50 -15.02
C GLY A 60 19.31 -11.98 -15.77
N PRO A 61 19.12 -11.06 -16.75
CA PRO A 61 20.22 -10.45 -17.48
C PRO A 61 21.21 -9.75 -16.55
N LEU A 62 22.50 -10.00 -16.73
CA LEU A 62 23.57 -9.38 -15.94
C LEU A 62 23.43 -7.87 -15.85
N GLY A 63 23.48 -7.32 -14.64
CA GLY A 63 23.36 -5.88 -14.36
C GLY A 63 21.95 -5.32 -14.40
N SER A 64 20.93 -6.09 -14.83
CA SER A 64 19.53 -5.65 -14.75
C SER A 64 19.05 -5.61 -13.30
N VAL A 65 18.02 -4.80 -13.02
CA VAL A 65 17.43 -4.68 -11.68
C VAL A 65 16.82 -6.00 -11.26
N MET A 66 17.27 -6.53 -10.11
CA MET A 66 16.71 -7.73 -9.48
C MET A 66 15.66 -7.36 -8.45
N THR A 67 16.03 -6.66 -7.39
CA THR A 67 15.08 -6.21 -6.36
C THR A 67 15.14 -4.73 -6.12
N VAL A 68 14.02 -4.16 -5.72
CA VAL A 68 13.88 -2.77 -5.26
C VAL A 68 13.23 -2.78 -3.89
N GLU A 69 13.96 -2.34 -2.87
CA GLU A 69 13.41 -2.12 -1.53
C GLU A 69 12.90 -0.70 -1.43
N PHE A 70 11.72 -0.53 -0.88
CA PHE A 70 11.11 0.80 -0.71
C PHE A 70 10.19 0.85 0.49
N VAL A 71 9.91 2.06 0.95
CA VAL A 71 9.00 2.34 2.06
C VAL A 71 7.82 3.14 1.54
N LEU A 72 6.61 2.74 1.88
CA LEU A 72 5.38 3.51 1.66
C LEU A 72 4.77 3.87 3.01
N ASN A 73 4.77 5.16 3.35
CA ASN A 73 4.22 5.67 4.61
C ASN A 73 4.66 4.87 5.86
N GLY A 74 5.92 4.45 5.90
CA GLY A 74 6.51 3.69 7.02
C GLY A 74 6.46 2.17 6.88
N LEU A 75 5.70 1.62 5.94
CA LEU A 75 5.68 0.18 5.66
C LEU A 75 6.72 -0.19 4.60
N GLN A 76 7.58 -1.16 4.90
CA GLN A 76 8.61 -1.66 3.98
C GLN A 76 8.01 -2.65 2.98
N PHE A 77 8.49 -2.57 1.75
CA PHE A 77 8.16 -3.47 0.63
C PHE A 77 9.41 -3.86 -0.12
N VAL A 78 9.36 -5.01 -0.77
CA VAL A 78 10.34 -5.42 -1.78
C VAL A 78 9.61 -5.70 -3.08
N ALA A 79 10.09 -5.16 -4.19
CA ALA A 79 9.66 -5.51 -5.54
C ALA A 79 10.76 -6.32 -6.22
N LEU A 80 10.42 -7.46 -6.82
CA LEU A 80 11.32 -8.35 -7.54
C LEU A 80 10.97 -8.38 -9.02
N ASN A 81 11.96 -8.29 -9.88
CA ASN A 81 11.84 -8.64 -11.30
C ASN A 81 12.29 -10.10 -11.50
N ALA A 82 11.36 -10.98 -11.84
CA ALA A 82 11.68 -12.39 -12.04
C ALA A 82 10.86 -13.03 -13.18
N GLY A 83 10.44 -12.22 -14.15
CA GLY A 83 9.73 -12.67 -15.34
C GLY A 83 8.22 -12.82 -15.14
N PRO A 84 7.48 -13.19 -16.20
CA PRO A 84 6.03 -13.12 -16.26
C PRO A 84 5.30 -14.32 -15.62
N THR A 85 6.00 -15.16 -14.85
CA THR A 85 5.47 -16.43 -14.31
C THR A 85 4.27 -16.22 -13.39
N TYR A 86 4.32 -15.22 -12.50
CA TYR A 86 3.26 -14.94 -11.55
C TYR A 86 2.64 -13.57 -11.82
N LYS A 87 1.33 -13.48 -11.60
CA LYS A 87 0.55 -12.25 -11.74
C LYS A 87 -0.15 -11.95 -10.44
N PHE A 88 -0.38 -10.68 -10.16
CA PHE A 88 -1.22 -10.26 -9.05
C PHE A 88 -2.66 -10.72 -9.26
N THR A 89 -3.31 -11.08 -8.16
CA THR A 89 -4.73 -11.41 -8.11
C THR A 89 -5.38 -10.64 -6.97
N GLU A 90 -6.71 -10.61 -6.95
CA GLU A 90 -7.51 -9.95 -5.92
C GLU A 90 -7.47 -10.67 -4.56
N ALA A 91 -6.85 -11.86 -4.49
CA ALA A 91 -6.69 -12.61 -3.25
C ALA A 91 -5.81 -11.87 -2.21
N ILE A 92 -4.97 -10.94 -2.68
CA ILE A 92 -4.21 -10.01 -1.84
C ILE A 92 -4.46 -8.59 -2.32
N SER A 93 -4.73 -7.68 -1.39
CA SER A 93 -4.88 -6.26 -1.65
C SER A 93 -4.32 -5.42 -0.52
N PHE A 94 -3.96 -4.18 -0.82
CA PHE A 94 -3.55 -3.20 0.17
C PHE A 94 -4.66 -2.19 0.41
N VAL A 95 -5.01 -1.97 1.68
CA VAL A 95 -6.03 -1.01 2.07
C VAL A 95 -5.38 0.35 2.34
N VAL A 96 -5.84 1.37 1.65
CA VAL A 96 -5.50 2.78 1.89
C VAL A 96 -6.59 3.39 2.75
N ASN A 97 -6.33 3.52 4.04
CA ASN A 97 -7.26 4.14 4.99
C ASN A 97 -7.23 5.66 4.85
N VAL A 98 -8.38 6.26 4.55
CA VAL A 98 -8.53 7.70 4.33
C VAL A 98 -9.56 8.32 5.29
N ARG A 99 -9.36 9.59 5.63
CA ARG A 99 -10.25 10.32 6.57
C ARG A 99 -11.24 11.23 5.86
N THR A 100 -10.87 11.72 4.68
CA THR A 100 -11.64 12.73 3.94
C THR A 100 -11.94 12.29 2.52
N GLN A 101 -12.99 12.85 1.92
CA GLN A 101 -13.31 12.62 0.50
C GLN A 101 -12.18 13.10 -0.42
N LYS A 102 -11.48 14.17 -0.07
CA LYS A 102 -10.35 14.70 -0.82
C LYS A 102 -9.19 13.69 -0.89
N GLU A 103 -8.86 13.04 0.22
CA GLU A 103 -7.86 11.97 0.26
C GLU A 103 -8.32 10.77 -0.56
N LEU A 104 -9.59 10.37 -0.40
CA LEU A 104 -10.19 9.28 -1.18
C LEU A 104 -10.05 9.55 -2.68
N ASP A 105 -10.48 10.73 -3.13
CA ASP A 105 -10.43 11.12 -4.53
C ASP A 105 -8.99 11.17 -5.06
N TYR A 106 -8.03 11.62 -4.25
CA TYR A 106 -6.61 11.66 -4.59
C TYR A 106 -6.06 10.25 -4.84
N TYR A 107 -6.14 9.34 -3.85
CA TYR A 107 -5.61 7.99 -4.01
C TYR A 107 -6.34 7.19 -5.08
N TRP A 108 -7.67 7.33 -5.15
CA TRP A 108 -8.48 6.72 -6.20
C TRP A 108 -8.00 7.13 -7.59
N SER A 109 -7.85 8.44 -7.84
CA SER A 109 -7.45 8.94 -9.15
C SER A 109 -6.02 8.53 -9.53
N LYS A 110 -5.09 8.56 -8.55
CA LYS A 110 -3.69 8.24 -8.82
C LYS A 110 -3.46 6.76 -9.06
N LEU A 111 -4.03 5.90 -8.21
CA LEU A 111 -3.81 4.45 -8.30
C LEU A 111 -4.61 3.81 -9.44
N SER A 112 -5.83 4.29 -9.74
CA SER A 112 -6.62 3.76 -10.87
C SER A 112 -6.19 4.29 -12.24
N ALA A 113 -5.22 5.20 -12.30
CA ALA A 113 -4.74 5.74 -13.57
C ALA A 113 -4.12 4.64 -14.44
N ARG A 114 -4.71 4.38 -15.60
CA ARG A 114 -4.35 3.28 -16.53
C ARG A 114 -4.52 1.88 -15.92
N GLY A 115 -5.31 1.76 -14.85
CA GLY A 115 -5.69 0.53 -14.20
C GLY A 115 -7.18 0.25 -14.36
N GLU A 116 -7.73 -0.58 -13.48
CA GLU A 116 -9.13 -1.00 -13.49
C GLU A 116 -9.83 -0.48 -12.22
N LYS A 117 -11.05 0.04 -12.38
CA LYS A 117 -11.92 0.45 -11.28
C LYS A 117 -12.90 -0.67 -11.00
N VAL A 118 -12.92 -1.15 -9.76
CA VAL A 118 -13.77 -2.24 -9.31
C VAL A 118 -14.80 -1.72 -8.29
N ALA A 119 -15.81 -2.52 -7.93
CA ALA A 119 -16.85 -2.13 -6.99
C ALA A 119 -16.30 -1.92 -5.56
N CYS A 120 -17.09 -1.26 -4.72
CA CYS A 120 -16.87 -1.14 -3.27
C CYS A 120 -15.54 -0.47 -2.86
N GLY A 121 -15.01 0.44 -3.67
CA GLY A 121 -13.76 1.12 -3.38
C GLY A 121 -12.51 0.32 -3.78
N TRP A 122 -12.65 -0.81 -4.46
CA TRP A 122 -11.54 -1.58 -5.02
C TRP A 122 -11.09 -1.05 -6.36
N LEU A 123 -9.81 -1.20 -6.63
CA LEU A 123 -9.21 -0.94 -7.94
C LEU A 123 -7.98 -1.84 -8.14
N LYS A 124 -7.61 -2.04 -9.39
CA LYS A 124 -6.27 -2.53 -9.76
C LYS A 124 -5.48 -1.37 -10.34
N ASP A 125 -4.22 -1.26 -9.98
CA ASP A 125 -3.35 -0.29 -10.63
C ASP A 125 -2.86 -0.78 -12.01
N LYS A 126 -2.06 0.03 -12.68
CA LYS A 126 -1.54 -0.29 -14.02
C LYS A 126 -0.62 -1.53 -14.07
N TYR A 127 -0.21 -2.04 -12.93
CA TYR A 127 0.57 -3.27 -12.80
C TYR A 127 -0.28 -4.48 -12.40
N GLY A 128 -1.58 -4.27 -12.17
CA GLY A 128 -2.53 -5.30 -11.74
C GLY A 128 -2.58 -5.53 -10.23
N LEU A 129 -1.83 -4.78 -9.44
CA LEU A 129 -1.87 -4.87 -7.97
C LEU A 129 -3.19 -4.28 -7.45
N SER A 130 -3.86 -5.03 -6.57
CA SER A 130 -5.16 -4.66 -6.01
C SER A 130 -5.04 -3.74 -4.80
N TRP A 131 -5.86 -2.69 -4.80
CA TRP A 131 -5.97 -1.69 -3.74
C TRP A 131 -7.42 -1.48 -3.34
N GLN A 132 -7.63 -1.14 -2.07
CA GLN A 132 -8.93 -0.71 -1.53
C GLN A 132 -8.78 0.70 -0.98
N ILE A 133 -9.54 1.67 -1.48
CA ILE A 133 -9.51 3.04 -0.95
C ILE A 133 -10.68 3.17 0.01
N THR A 134 -10.41 3.03 1.29
CA THR A 134 -11.43 2.82 2.33
C THR A 134 -11.47 3.99 3.31
N PRO A 135 -12.60 4.71 3.40
CA PRO A 135 -12.77 5.73 4.43
C PRO A 135 -12.90 5.08 5.81
N ILE A 136 -12.15 5.59 6.79
CA ILE A 136 -12.15 5.08 8.17
C ILE A 136 -13.57 5.07 8.75
N VAL A 137 -14.36 6.10 8.46
CA VAL A 137 -15.75 6.20 8.91
C VAL A 137 -16.61 5.02 8.42
N LEU A 138 -16.33 4.43 7.27
CA LEU A 138 -17.04 3.24 6.81
C LEU A 138 -16.74 2.03 7.72
N MET A 139 -15.47 1.85 8.12
CA MET A 139 -15.10 0.78 9.04
C MET A 139 -15.81 0.93 10.39
N GLU A 140 -15.92 2.16 10.90
CA GLU A 140 -16.65 2.48 12.13
C GLU A 140 -18.15 2.17 11.98
N MET A 141 -18.76 2.52 10.84
CA MET A 141 -20.17 2.20 10.54
C MET A 141 -20.42 0.69 10.49
N LEU A 142 -19.51 -0.07 9.86
CA LEU A 142 -19.66 -1.51 9.72
C LEU A 142 -19.38 -2.27 11.03
N ALA A 143 -18.59 -1.71 11.94
CA ALA A 143 -18.38 -2.23 13.30
C ALA A 143 -19.46 -1.76 14.30
N GLY A 144 -20.43 -0.98 13.88
CA GLY A 144 -21.49 -0.43 14.74
C GLY A 144 -22.40 -1.53 15.31
N ARG A 145 -22.97 -1.27 16.51
CA ARG A 145 -23.88 -2.21 17.21
C ARG A 145 -25.31 -2.22 16.64
N ASP A 146 -25.72 -1.19 15.92
CA ASP A 146 -27.05 -1.08 15.30
C ASP A 146 -27.03 -1.77 13.94
N ALA A 147 -27.52 -3.00 13.89
CA ALA A 147 -27.57 -3.83 12.70
C ALA A 147 -28.31 -3.14 11.53
N ASN A 148 -29.39 -2.38 11.80
CA ASN A 148 -30.13 -1.71 10.75
C ASN A 148 -29.31 -0.59 10.09
N LYS A 149 -28.57 0.20 10.88
CA LYS A 149 -27.67 1.22 10.37
C LYS A 149 -26.51 0.61 9.59
N THR A 150 -25.88 -0.43 10.16
CA THR A 150 -24.79 -1.16 9.52
C THR A 150 -25.19 -1.76 8.17
N ASN A 151 -26.38 -2.40 8.11
CA ASN A 151 -26.92 -2.96 6.87
C ASN A 151 -27.19 -1.88 5.80
N ARG A 152 -27.69 -0.70 6.18
CA ARG A 152 -27.87 0.40 5.23
C ARG A 152 -26.54 0.90 4.66
N ALA A 153 -25.53 1.06 5.51
CA ALA A 153 -24.18 1.45 5.04
C ALA A 153 -23.58 0.39 4.12
N MET A 154 -23.71 -0.90 4.48
CA MET A 154 -23.23 -2.02 3.65
C MET A 154 -23.91 -2.02 2.28
N LYS A 155 -25.25 -1.90 2.25
CA LYS A 155 -26.00 -1.84 1.00
C LYS A 155 -25.54 -0.67 0.12
N ALA A 156 -25.42 0.53 0.70
CA ALA A 156 -24.94 1.70 -0.03
C ALA A 156 -23.51 1.51 -0.57
N MET A 157 -22.60 0.90 0.21
CA MET A 157 -21.25 0.57 -0.22
C MET A 157 -21.24 -0.37 -1.43
N MET A 158 -22.07 -1.42 -1.41
CA MET A 158 -22.16 -2.42 -2.47
C MET A 158 -22.67 -1.86 -3.80
N GLU A 159 -23.38 -0.74 -3.79
CA GLU A 159 -23.88 -0.04 -4.98
C GLU A 159 -22.87 0.97 -5.55
N MET A 160 -21.71 1.16 -4.90
CA MET A 160 -20.70 2.12 -5.31
C MET A 160 -19.51 1.46 -6.01
N VAL A 161 -18.94 2.13 -6.99
CA VAL A 161 -17.60 1.84 -7.53
C VAL A 161 -16.57 2.62 -6.72
N LYS A 162 -16.53 3.94 -6.85
CA LYS A 162 -15.78 4.82 -5.96
C LYS A 162 -16.65 5.18 -4.76
N LEU A 163 -16.13 5.04 -3.56
CA LEU A 163 -16.87 5.37 -2.35
C LEU A 163 -17.12 6.87 -2.21
N ASP A 164 -18.29 7.23 -1.69
CA ASP A 164 -18.71 8.58 -1.37
C ASP A 164 -19.08 8.66 0.12
N ILE A 165 -18.27 9.38 0.89
CA ILE A 165 -18.42 9.46 2.35
C ILE A 165 -19.78 10.07 2.74
N LYS A 166 -20.25 11.10 2.02
CA LYS A 166 -21.54 11.73 2.33
C LYS A 166 -22.71 10.77 2.08
N LYS A 167 -22.68 10.02 0.96
CA LYS A 167 -23.71 9.03 0.66
C LYS A 167 -23.70 7.88 1.67
N LEU A 168 -22.53 7.40 2.07
CA LEU A 168 -22.42 6.37 3.11
C LEU A 168 -23.00 6.85 4.44
N GLN A 169 -22.70 8.10 4.86
CA GLN A 169 -23.23 8.69 6.07
C GLN A 169 -24.76 8.91 6.00
N ALA A 170 -25.28 9.36 4.86
CA ALA A 170 -26.71 9.53 4.64
C ALA A 170 -27.43 8.18 4.76
N ALA A 171 -26.96 7.15 4.07
CA ALA A 171 -27.53 5.81 4.15
C ALA A 171 -27.49 5.24 5.57
N TYR A 172 -26.34 5.34 6.25
CA TYR A 172 -26.21 4.91 7.65
C TYR A 172 -27.25 5.55 8.56
N ASN A 173 -27.51 6.84 8.40
CA ASN A 173 -28.49 7.61 9.19
C ASN A 173 -29.94 7.46 8.70
N GLY A 174 -30.22 6.67 7.65
CA GLY A 174 -31.56 6.51 7.10
C GLY A 174 -32.07 7.73 6.35
N ARG A 175 -31.17 8.50 5.75
CA ARG A 175 -31.48 9.66 4.90
C ARG A 175 -31.27 9.23 3.45
N SER A 176 -32.31 9.30 2.66
CA SER A 176 -32.27 9.09 1.19
C SER A 176 -31.74 10.34 0.48
#